data_66e5fd098e2043d7d440ea86b1bf87bb
#
_entry.id   66e5fd098e2043d7d440ea86b1bf87bb
#
_cell.length_a   1.000
_cell.length_b   1.000
_cell.length_c   1.000
_cell.angle_alpha   90.00
_cell.angle_beta   90.00
_cell.angle_gamma   90.00
#
_symmetry.space_group_name_H-M   'P 1'
#
loop_
_entity.id
_entity.type
_entity.pdbx_description
1 polymer ?
#
loop_
_entity_poly.entity_id
_entity_poly.type
_entity_poly.pdbx_seq_one_letter_code
_entity_poly.pdbx_strand_id
1 'polypeptide(L)'
;MFNLQKGFPENFKWGSSTNAQQFEGGYKEGGKGLSITDVRVIPDMPDESDFESFKTASDHYHHYKEDIAYYGEMGFQIYRFTMAWSRIFPNGDETEPNDAGVEFYSNMLAELEKYNIEPVVTLYAYDMPLQLLEKYNGWLDRAIIKDYLHYVETVVKLFKGRVKYWVPFNEQNFISIDSEYMSGYRAKNKAEVFQIQHHFNLCYAEATKLVHQIDPDAKVGGNIGNICPYPMTCKPEDVEASDKVAQQLGYAYGDIYFRGYYPKYFLKEYEGVDFEQIILDDDLTIIKSSEPDFMSLTYYMSSAIEAKGEEEVVVMNGIKAPNPYCETTEWGWTIDPYGFKHYLQEFYHRYQLPILILENGMGARDEKNTDDTIDDTYRIDYLASHIARMQEAVEEGCEIIGYLTWSATDLYSTREGFEKRYGFVYVDKDNSYKRLKKKSFY
;
A
#
# COMPACT_ATOMS: atom_id res chain seq x y z
N MET A 1 38.79 7.31 -4.72
CA MET A 1 38.57 7.24 -3.26
C MET A 1 37.09 6.97 -3.09
N PHE A 2 36.72 5.84 -2.54
CA PHE A 2 35.31 5.52 -2.31
C PHE A 2 34.79 6.43 -1.18
N ASN A 3 33.77 7.22 -1.47
CA ASN A 3 33.12 8.05 -0.46
C ASN A 3 31.99 7.19 0.17
N LEU A 4 32.21 6.70 1.38
CA LEU A 4 31.17 5.91 2.06
C LEU A 4 30.13 6.87 2.63
N GLN A 5 28.89 6.66 2.28
CA GLN A 5 27.75 7.39 2.84
C GLN A 5 27.72 7.17 4.35
N LYS A 6 27.48 8.25 5.11
CA LYS A 6 27.20 8.19 6.55
C LYS A 6 25.88 8.89 6.80
N GLY A 7 24.98 8.17 7.47
CA GLY A 7 23.62 8.64 7.70
C GLY A 7 22.79 8.70 6.41
N PHE A 8 21.67 9.39 6.50
CA PHE A 8 20.77 9.57 5.36
C PHE A 8 21.28 10.65 4.39
N PRO A 9 20.99 10.55 3.08
CA PRO A 9 21.28 11.61 2.12
C PRO A 9 20.58 12.93 2.50
N GLU A 10 21.18 14.08 2.12
CA GLU A 10 20.58 15.40 2.41
C GLU A 10 19.18 15.59 1.78
N ASN A 11 18.94 14.93 0.66
CA ASN A 11 17.65 14.96 -0.06
C ASN A 11 16.70 13.86 0.36
N PHE A 12 17.00 13.08 1.41
CA PHE A 12 16.11 12.04 1.94
C PHE A 12 14.81 12.66 2.41
N LYS A 13 13.68 12.00 2.08
CA LYS A 13 12.34 12.51 2.39
C LYS A 13 11.72 11.79 3.57
N TRP A 14 11.31 12.55 4.57
CA TRP A 14 10.58 12.06 5.74
C TRP A 14 9.11 12.43 5.63
N GLY A 15 8.23 11.48 5.95
CA GLY A 15 6.81 11.73 5.90
C GLY A 15 5.96 10.57 6.38
N SER A 16 4.73 10.53 5.92
CA SER A 16 3.77 9.51 6.33
C SER A 16 2.77 9.19 5.23
N SER A 17 2.00 8.12 5.46
CA SER A 17 1.00 7.61 4.53
C SER A 17 -0.38 7.55 5.16
N THR A 18 -1.40 7.64 4.30
CA THR A 18 -2.79 7.25 4.57
C THR A 18 -3.39 6.64 3.31
N ASN A 19 -4.58 6.06 3.41
CA ASN A 19 -5.38 5.70 2.24
C ASN A 19 -6.81 6.25 2.34
N ALA A 20 -7.49 6.38 1.21
CA ALA A 20 -8.81 6.99 1.15
C ALA A 20 -9.85 6.22 1.98
N GLN A 21 -9.92 4.90 1.79
CA GLN A 21 -10.97 4.07 2.38
C GLN A 21 -10.96 4.07 3.92
N GLN A 22 -9.78 4.14 4.54
CA GLN A 22 -9.64 4.09 6.00
C GLN A 22 -9.60 5.49 6.63
N PHE A 23 -9.50 6.54 5.82
CA PHE A 23 -9.15 7.86 6.31
C PHE A 23 -10.11 8.97 5.89
N GLU A 24 -10.53 9.03 4.62
CA GLU A 24 -11.28 10.16 4.10
C GLU A 24 -12.68 10.35 4.74
N GLY A 25 -13.50 9.31 4.75
CA GLY A 25 -14.91 9.46 5.06
C GLY A 25 -15.67 10.19 3.95
N GLY A 26 -16.77 10.87 4.32
CA GLY A 26 -17.58 11.61 3.35
C GLY A 26 -18.08 10.73 2.19
N TYR A 27 -18.47 9.48 2.47
CA TYR A 27 -18.69 8.42 1.49
C TYR A 27 -19.79 8.67 0.46
N LYS A 28 -20.71 9.62 0.74
CA LYS A 28 -21.76 10.09 -0.18
C LYS A 28 -21.67 11.58 -0.47
N GLU A 29 -20.64 12.26 0.01
CA GLU A 29 -20.49 13.68 -0.15
C GLU A 29 -19.72 14.04 -1.41
N GLY A 30 -19.98 15.24 -1.93
CA GLY A 30 -19.34 15.71 -3.14
C GLY A 30 -19.61 14.81 -4.36
N GLY A 31 -20.75 14.11 -4.40
CA GLY A 31 -21.10 13.23 -5.52
C GLY A 31 -20.30 11.94 -5.61
N LYS A 32 -19.54 11.55 -4.56
CA LYS A 32 -18.82 10.28 -4.53
C LYS A 32 -19.77 9.09 -4.71
N GLY A 33 -19.46 8.18 -5.62
CA GLY A 33 -20.14 6.90 -5.75
C GLY A 33 -19.72 5.89 -4.68
N LEU A 34 -20.50 4.81 -4.55
CA LEU A 34 -20.10 3.70 -3.68
C LEU A 34 -18.90 2.97 -4.23
N SER A 35 -17.99 2.58 -3.34
CA SER A 35 -16.89 1.65 -3.62
C SER A 35 -17.19 0.28 -3.06
N ILE A 36 -16.42 -0.72 -3.48
CA ILE A 36 -16.48 -2.07 -2.91
C ILE A 36 -16.22 -2.07 -1.39
N THR A 37 -15.44 -1.11 -0.90
CA THR A 37 -15.16 -0.97 0.54
C THR A 37 -16.37 -0.47 1.33
N ASP A 38 -17.19 0.38 0.72
CA ASP A 38 -18.39 0.93 1.38
C ASP A 38 -19.47 -0.14 1.63
N VAL A 39 -19.37 -1.29 0.97
CA VAL A 39 -20.33 -2.42 1.09
C VAL A 39 -19.67 -3.72 1.52
N ARG A 40 -18.36 -3.71 1.78
CA ARG A 40 -17.60 -4.92 2.14
C ARG A 40 -18.04 -5.46 3.48
N VAL A 41 -18.33 -6.77 3.53
CA VAL A 41 -18.49 -7.52 4.77
C VAL A 41 -17.12 -8.08 5.15
N ILE A 42 -16.61 -7.70 6.32
CA ILE A 42 -15.36 -8.25 6.85
C ILE A 42 -15.75 -9.37 7.81
N PRO A 43 -15.39 -10.65 7.49
CA PRO A 43 -15.63 -11.74 8.41
C PRO A 43 -14.95 -11.49 9.76
N ASP A 44 -15.61 -11.89 10.85
CA ASP A 44 -15.11 -11.78 12.22
C ASP A 44 -14.97 -10.35 12.78
N MET A 45 -15.50 -9.34 12.11
CA MET A 45 -15.71 -8.05 12.77
C MET A 45 -16.87 -8.15 13.79
N PRO A 46 -16.68 -7.67 15.02
CA PRO A 46 -17.60 -7.97 16.13
C PRO A 46 -18.97 -7.30 16.03
N ASP A 47 -19.18 -6.37 15.10
CA ASP A 47 -20.47 -5.65 14.99
C ASP A 47 -20.73 -5.13 13.58
N GLU A 48 -21.90 -5.46 13.01
CA GLU A 48 -22.37 -4.89 11.74
C GLU A 48 -22.51 -3.35 11.79
N SER A 49 -22.63 -2.76 12.98
CA SER A 49 -22.67 -1.33 13.18
C SER A 49 -21.34 -0.65 12.81
N ASP A 50 -20.21 -1.38 12.84
CA ASP A 50 -18.90 -0.84 12.50
C ASP A 50 -18.72 -0.60 10.99
N PHE A 51 -19.59 -1.12 10.14
CA PHE A 51 -19.65 -0.72 8.73
C PHE A 51 -19.88 0.79 8.54
N GLU A 52 -20.63 1.39 9.40
CA GLU A 52 -20.81 2.85 9.39
C GLU A 52 -19.49 3.60 9.62
N SER A 53 -18.53 2.98 10.28
CA SER A 53 -17.25 3.59 10.63
C SER A 53 -16.32 3.78 9.43
N PHE A 54 -16.33 2.89 8.42
CA PHE A 54 -15.60 3.12 7.15
C PHE A 54 -16.19 4.27 6.34
N LYS A 55 -17.49 4.52 6.46
CA LYS A 55 -18.17 5.60 5.76
C LYS A 55 -17.78 6.98 6.31
N THR A 56 -17.43 7.04 7.59
CA THR A 56 -16.88 8.24 8.24
C THR A 56 -15.37 8.15 8.33
N ALA A 57 -14.83 6.95 8.55
CA ALA A 57 -13.40 6.70 8.75
C ALA A 57 -12.80 7.65 9.78
N SER A 58 -11.77 8.42 9.42
CA SER A 58 -11.23 9.48 10.29
C SER A 58 -11.75 10.87 9.94
N ASP A 59 -12.72 10.95 9.06
CA ASP A 59 -13.35 12.20 8.62
C ASP A 59 -12.38 13.24 8.06
N HIS A 60 -11.35 12.75 7.36
CA HIS A 60 -10.38 13.62 6.71
C HIS A 60 -11.01 14.53 5.65
N TYR A 61 -12.08 14.09 5.01
CA TYR A 61 -12.82 14.89 4.04
C TYR A 61 -13.19 16.27 4.59
N HIS A 62 -13.58 16.37 5.87
CA HIS A 62 -13.90 17.62 6.54
C HIS A 62 -12.70 18.24 7.26
N HIS A 63 -11.70 17.43 7.66
CA HIS A 63 -10.58 17.85 8.50
C HIS A 63 -9.24 17.97 7.74
N TYR A 64 -9.20 17.81 6.41
CA TYR A 64 -7.94 17.75 5.65
C TYR A 64 -7.01 18.96 5.89
N LYS A 65 -7.56 20.16 6.09
CA LYS A 65 -6.75 21.36 6.36
C LYS A 65 -6.06 21.31 7.72
N GLU A 66 -6.77 20.81 8.73
CA GLU A 66 -6.21 20.64 10.07
C GLU A 66 -5.17 19.52 10.08
N ASP A 67 -5.49 18.38 9.47
CA ASP A 67 -4.57 17.25 9.37
C ASP A 67 -3.27 17.64 8.65
N ILE A 68 -3.35 18.31 7.50
CA ILE A 68 -2.18 18.75 6.73
C ILE A 68 -1.38 19.84 7.48
N ALA A 69 -2.04 20.71 8.25
CA ALA A 69 -1.35 21.66 9.10
C ALA A 69 -0.48 20.95 10.17
N TYR A 70 -0.98 19.85 10.75
CA TYR A 70 -0.19 19.03 11.65
C TYR A 70 0.99 18.33 10.94
N TYR A 71 0.80 17.89 9.69
CA TYR A 71 1.91 17.33 8.89
C TYR A 71 3.02 18.36 8.64
N GLY A 72 2.62 19.61 8.35
CA GLY A 72 3.55 20.73 8.26
C GLY A 72 4.29 21.02 9.57
N GLU A 73 3.59 20.97 10.71
CA GLU A 73 4.17 21.16 12.04
C GLU A 73 5.15 20.04 12.40
N MET A 74 4.86 18.78 12.03
CA MET A 74 5.79 17.65 12.18
C MET A 74 7.01 17.74 11.25
N GLY A 75 7.01 18.65 10.27
CA GLY A 75 8.09 18.80 9.32
C GLY A 75 8.11 17.76 8.22
N PHE A 76 6.98 17.18 7.85
CA PHE A 76 6.90 16.27 6.71
C PHE A 76 7.36 16.96 5.43
N GLN A 77 8.14 16.23 4.64
CA GLN A 77 8.61 16.68 3.32
C GLN A 77 7.87 15.96 2.20
N ILE A 78 7.24 14.83 2.53
CA ILE A 78 6.50 13.99 1.59
C ILE A 78 5.29 13.39 2.29
N TYR A 79 4.18 13.25 1.58
CA TYR A 79 2.96 12.61 2.10
C TYR A 79 2.29 11.77 1.05
N ARG A 80 2.04 10.50 1.37
CA ARG A 80 1.32 9.59 0.48
C ARG A 80 -0.14 9.48 0.89
N PHE A 81 -1.00 9.61 -0.10
CA PHE A 81 -2.43 9.30 0.00
C PHE A 81 -2.92 8.55 -1.22
N THR A 82 -4.11 7.98 -1.15
CA THR A 82 -4.75 7.37 -2.30
C THR A 82 -5.86 8.26 -2.82
N MET A 83 -6.06 8.30 -4.14
CA MET A 83 -7.24 8.94 -4.72
C MET A 83 -8.34 7.91 -4.87
N ALA A 84 -9.50 8.14 -4.24
CA ALA A 84 -10.64 7.27 -4.41
C ALA A 84 -11.20 7.39 -5.84
N TRP A 85 -11.08 6.30 -6.63
CA TRP A 85 -11.60 6.25 -8.00
C TRP A 85 -13.07 6.66 -8.04
N SER A 86 -13.90 6.15 -7.13
CA SER A 86 -15.33 6.48 -7.02
C SER A 86 -15.65 7.93 -6.62
N ARG A 87 -14.64 8.72 -6.21
CA ARG A 87 -14.81 10.16 -6.00
C ARG A 87 -14.59 10.94 -7.29
N ILE A 88 -13.71 10.47 -8.16
CA ILE A 88 -13.44 11.07 -9.47
C ILE A 88 -14.46 10.60 -10.51
N PHE A 89 -14.75 9.30 -10.56
CA PHE A 89 -15.76 8.68 -11.41
C PHE A 89 -16.70 7.85 -10.55
N PRO A 90 -17.88 8.40 -10.16
CA PRO A 90 -18.77 7.77 -9.20
C PRO A 90 -19.20 6.33 -9.53
N ASN A 91 -19.40 6.02 -10.81
CA ASN A 91 -19.69 4.66 -11.28
C ASN A 91 -18.46 3.97 -11.87
N GLY A 92 -17.38 4.72 -12.13
CA GLY A 92 -16.10 4.22 -12.62
C GLY A 92 -15.91 4.25 -14.14
N ASP A 93 -16.97 4.47 -14.91
CA ASP A 93 -16.97 4.41 -16.39
C ASP A 93 -17.59 5.67 -17.06
N GLU A 94 -17.75 6.75 -16.32
CA GLU A 94 -18.18 8.03 -16.88
C GLU A 94 -17.13 8.58 -17.85
N THR A 95 -17.58 9.40 -18.81
CA THR A 95 -16.69 10.10 -19.76
C THR A 95 -16.05 11.34 -19.16
N GLU A 96 -16.72 11.99 -18.23
CA GLU A 96 -16.26 13.21 -17.56
C GLU A 96 -16.14 12.99 -16.06
N PRO A 97 -15.11 13.54 -15.40
CA PRO A 97 -14.91 13.39 -13.98
C PRO A 97 -15.96 14.19 -13.17
N ASN A 98 -16.19 13.77 -11.94
CA ASN A 98 -17.00 14.49 -10.98
C ASN A 98 -16.26 15.74 -10.47
N ASP A 99 -16.76 16.93 -10.83
CA ASP A 99 -16.15 18.22 -10.49
C ASP A 99 -15.87 18.39 -8.99
N ALA A 100 -16.79 17.97 -8.12
CA ALA A 100 -16.62 18.09 -6.68
C ALA A 100 -15.49 17.16 -6.14
N GLY A 101 -15.31 15.99 -6.74
CA GLY A 101 -14.19 15.10 -6.41
C GLY A 101 -12.85 15.68 -6.85
N VAL A 102 -12.80 16.24 -8.06
CA VAL A 102 -11.62 16.95 -8.58
C VAL A 102 -11.27 18.15 -7.71
N GLU A 103 -12.27 18.94 -7.32
CA GLU A 103 -12.10 20.11 -6.42
C GLU A 103 -11.54 19.68 -5.06
N PHE A 104 -12.05 18.61 -4.46
CA PHE A 104 -11.57 18.10 -3.17
C PHE A 104 -10.05 17.79 -3.24
N TYR A 105 -9.60 16.98 -4.20
CA TYR A 105 -8.17 16.65 -4.32
C TYR A 105 -7.32 17.84 -4.76
N SER A 106 -7.86 18.75 -5.58
CA SER A 106 -7.17 19.99 -5.91
C SER A 106 -6.92 20.87 -4.70
N ASN A 107 -7.92 20.99 -3.80
CA ASN A 107 -7.79 21.72 -2.56
C ASN A 107 -6.84 21.07 -1.58
N MET A 108 -6.85 19.73 -1.48
CA MET A 108 -5.93 18.98 -0.65
C MET A 108 -4.47 19.16 -1.11
N LEU A 109 -4.22 19.08 -2.43
CA LEU A 109 -2.91 19.35 -3.01
C LEU A 109 -2.47 20.81 -2.75
N ALA A 110 -3.38 21.78 -2.88
CA ALA A 110 -3.07 23.18 -2.56
C ALA A 110 -2.75 23.40 -1.08
N GLU A 111 -3.33 22.59 -0.18
CA GLU A 111 -2.97 22.64 1.23
C GLU A 111 -1.58 22.06 1.49
N LEU A 112 -1.20 20.94 0.86
CA LEU A 112 0.14 20.36 0.93
C LEU A 112 1.23 21.35 0.40
N GLU A 113 0.93 22.03 -0.71
CA GLU A 113 1.82 23.06 -1.30
C GLU A 113 2.17 24.18 -0.32
N LYS A 114 1.25 24.60 0.57
CA LYS A 114 1.50 25.65 1.57
C LYS A 114 2.60 25.28 2.56
N TYR A 115 2.75 23.99 2.83
CA TYR A 115 3.75 23.46 3.77
C TYR A 115 4.97 22.86 3.06
N ASN A 116 5.06 22.97 1.73
CA ASN A 116 6.09 22.37 0.89
C ASN A 116 6.17 20.84 1.06
N ILE A 117 5.03 20.18 1.23
CA ILE A 117 4.92 18.71 1.34
C ILE A 117 4.69 18.14 -0.04
N GLU A 118 5.60 17.29 -0.50
CA GLU A 118 5.56 16.66 -1.81
C GLU A 118 4.55 15.49 -1.81
N PRO A 119 3.55 15.47 -2.71
CA PRO A 119 2.57 14.39 -2.73
C PRO A 119 3.09 13.14 -3.42
N VAL A 120 2.77 11.98 -2.84
CA VAL A 120 2.80 10.66 -3.49
C VAL A 120 1.38 10.18 -3.63
N VAL A 121 0.94 9.89 -4.85
CA VAL A 121 -0.44 9.46 -5.08
C VAL A 121 -0.48 7.99 -5.48
N THR A 122 -1.22 7.19 -4.70
CA THR A 122 -1.60 5.85 -5.09
C THR A 122 -2.96 5.90 -5.78
N LEU A 123 -3.03 5.30 -6.98
CA LEU A 123 -4.22 5.36 -7.83
C LEU A 123 -5.29 4.34 -7.45
N TYR A 124 -4.89 3.21 -6.87
CA TYR A 124 -5.82 2.16 -6.43
C TYR A 124 -5.36 1.50 -5.13
N ALA A 125 -6.25 1.47 -4.14
CA ALA A 125 -6.04 0.77 -2.88
C ALA A 125 -7.34 0.12 -2.40
N TYR A 126 -7.79 -0.93 -3.11
CA TYR A 126 -8.91 -1.82 -2.73
C TYR A 126 -10.30 -1.18 -2.70
N ASP A 127 -10.49 -0.04 -3.36
CA ASP A 127 -11.69 0.81 -3.29
C ASP A 127 -12.33 1.10 -4.65
N MET A 128 -12.34 0.09 -5.54
CA MET A 128 -12.96 0.19 -6.86
C MET A 128 -14.43 0.63 -6.77
N PRO A 129 -14.93 1.46 -7.74
CA PRO A 129 -16.35 1.77 -7.84
C PRO A 129 -17.22 0.50 -7.89
N LEU A 130 -18.25 0.45 -7.04
CA LEU A 130 -19.11 -0.74 -6.88
C LEU A 130 -19.78 -1.17 -8.17
N GLN A 131 -20.18 -0.22 -9.02
CA GLN A 131 -20.81 -0.52 -10.31
C GLN A 131 -19.91 -1.33 -11.23
N LEU A 132 -18.58 -1.14 -11.17
CA LEU A 132 -17.65 -1.93 -11.99
C LEU A 132 -17.57 -3.39 -11.50
N LEU A 133 -17.73 -3.63 -10.19
CA LEU A 133 -17.87 -4.99 -9.67
C LEU A 133 -19.12 -5.67 -10.24
N GLU A 134 -20.27 -4.97 -10.20
CA GLU A 134 -21.53 -5.49 -10.74
C GLU A 134 -21.49 -5.72 -12.24
N LYS A 135 -20.83 -4.84 -12.99
CA LYS A 135 -20.74 -4.88 -14.45
C LYS A 135 -19.74 -5.91 -14.97
N TYR A 136 -18.61 -6.10 -14.30
CA TYR A 136 -17.46 -6.84 -14.81
C TYR A 136 -17.01 -8.01 -13.92
N ASN A 137 -17.70 -8.30 -12.82
CA ASN A 137 -17.14 -9.13 -11.76
C ASN A 137 -15.77 -8.59 -11.30
N GLY A 138 -15.69 -7.29 -11.07
CA GLY A 138 -14.48 -6.60 -10.69
C GLY A 138 -13.39 -6.71 -11.75
N TRP A 139 -12.20 -7.07 -11.33
CA TRP A 139 -11.02 -7.18 -12.20
C TRP A 139 -10.96 -8.48 -13.02
N LEU A 140 -12.00 -9.32 -12.97
CA LEU A 140 -12.03 -10.56 -13.74
C LEU A 140 -12.26 -10.31 -15.24
N ASP A 141 -13.11 -9.34 -15.60
CA ASP A 141 -13.32 -8.97 -17.00
C ASP A 141 -12.26 -7.98 -17.47
N ARG A 142 -11.67 -8.28 -18.63
CA ARG A 142 -10.64 -7.42 -19.26
C ARG A 142 -11.12 -6.00 -19.59
N ALA A 143 -12.42 -5.80 -19.74
CA ALA A 143 -12.99 -4.49 -20.06
C ALA A 143 -12.67 -3.43 -18.99
N ILE A 144 -12.43 -3.82 -17.75
CA ILE A 144 -12.05 -2.90 -16.66
C ILE A 144 -10.74 -2.14 -16.93
N ILE A 145 -9.83 -2.73 -17.71
CA ILE A 145 -8.54 -2.10 -18.06
C ILE A 145 -8.77 -0.74 -18.70
N LYS A 146 -9.73 -0.65 -19.63
CA LYS A 146 -10.06 0.60 -20.30
C LYS A 146 -10.55 1.66 -19.31
N ASP A 147 -11.45 1.29 -18.41
CA ASP A 147 -12.04 2.24 -17.47
C ASP A 147 -11.00 2.70 -16.43
N TYR A 148 -10.15 1.79 -15.96
CA TYR A 148 -9.02 2.14 -15.08
C TYR A 148 -8.03 3.07 -15.75
N LEU A 149 -7.63 2.80 -17.00
CA LEU A 149 -6.69 3.66 -17.72
C LEU A 149 -7.30 5.03 -18.05
N HIS A 150 -8.61 5.11 -18.28
CA HIS A 150 -9.31 6.38 -18.43
C HIS A 150 -9.26 7.20 -17.12
N TYR A 151 -9.47 6.55 -15.97
CA TYR A 151 -9.29 7.19 -14.66
C TYR A 151 -7.85 7.70 -14.48
N VAL A 152 -6.85 6.85 -14.73
CA VAL A 152 -5.42 7.23 -14.63
C VAL A 152 -5.10 8.43 -15.54
N GLU A 153 -5.48 8.36 -16.80
CA GLU A 153 -5.25 9.44 -17.77
C GLU A 153 -5.84 10.76 -17.29
N THR A 154 -7.07 10.72 -16.79
CA THR A 154 -7.79 11.89 -16.33
C THR A 154 -7.10 12.53 -15.13
N VAL A 155 -6.80 11.76 -14.09
CA VAL A 155 -6.19 12.35 -12.87
C VAL A 155 -4.76 12.82 -13.11
N VAL A 156 -3.97 12.12 -13.93
CA VAL A 156 -2.61 12.56 -14.26
C VAL A 156 -2.63 13.86 -15.09
N LYS A 157 -3.58 14.01 -16.04
CA LYS A 157 -3.75 15.26 -16.77
C LYS A 157 -4.17 16.42 -15.88
N LEU A 158 -5.15 16.19 -14.98
CA LEU A 158 -5.66 17.21 -14.07
C LEU A 158 -4.62 17.71 -13.07
N PHE A 159 -3.75 16.84 -12.61
CA PHE A 159 -2.77 17.14 -11.56
C PHE A 159 -1.31 17.15 -12.05
N LYS A 160 -1.13 17.25 -13.39
CA LYS A 160 0.19 17.37 -14.01
C LYS A 160 1.03 18.47 -13.37
N GLY A 161 2.28 18.13 -13.02
CA GLY A 161 3.25 19.05 -12.40
C GLY A 161 2.98 19.34 -10.91
N ARG A 162 1.84 18.89 -10.35
CA ARG A 162 1.52 19.00 -8.90
C ARG A 162 1.82 17.71 -8.13
N VAL A 163 1.74 16.56 -8.81
CA VAL A 163 2.07 15.25 -8.23
C VAL A 163 3.31 14.69 -8.93
N LYS A 164 4.36 14.50 -8.19
CA LYS A 164 5.63 14.01 -8.71
C LYS A 164 5.75 12.48 -8.68
N TYR A 165 5.18 11.84 -7.67
CA TYR A 165 5.30 10.40 -7.46
C TYR A 165 3.95 9.72 -7.57
N TRP A 166 3.87 8.72 -8.45
CA TRP A 166 2.66 7.93 -8.70
C TRP A 166 2.91 6.46 -8.40
N VAL A 167 1.94 5.84 -7.77
CA VAL A 167 1.95 4.39 -7.48
C VAL A 167 0.63 3.82 -8.02
N PRO A 168 0.63 3.06 -9.12
CA PRO A 168 -0.61 2.57 -9.74
C PRO A 168 -1.47 1.71 -8.79
N PHE A 169 -0.85 0.82 -8.02
CA PHE A 169 -1.55 -0.09 -7.12
C PHE A 169 -0.87 -0.21 -5.77
N ASN A 170 -1.68 -0.31 -4.71
CA ASN A 170 -1.21 -0.68 -3.37
C ASN A 170 -1.09 -2.20 -3.26
N GLU A 171 0.09 -2.71 -2.85
CA GLU A 171 0.34 -4.09 -2.42
C GLU A 171 -0.30 -5.18 -3.30
N GLN A 172 -0.22 -5.03 -4.61
CA GLN A 172 -0.84 -5.92 -5.59
C GLN A 172 -0.46 -7.40 -5.42
N ASN A 173 0.68 -7.68 -4.78
CA ASN A 173 1.16 -9.04 -4.51
C ASN A 173 0.24 -9.86 -3.59
N PHE A 174 -0.73 -9.22 -2.92
CA PHE A 174 -1.69 -9.94 -2.06
C PHE A 174 -2.91 -10.51 -2.79
N ILE A 175 -3.06 -10.30 -4.10
CA ILE A 175 -4.17 -10.87 -4.89
C ILE A 175 -4.26 -12.39 -4.77
N SER A 176 -3.13 -13.09 -4.77
CA SER A 176 -3.09 -14.55 -4.64
C SER A 176 -3.56 -15.05 -3.27
N ILE A 177 -3.56 -14.18 -2.27
CA ILE A 177 -3.95 -14.49 -0.90
C ILE A 177 -5.43 -14.18 -0.68
N ASP A 178 -5.88 -13.02 -1.12
CA ASP A 178 -7.25 -12.56 -0.93
C ASP A 178 -7.71 -11.74 -2.14
N SER A 179 -8.16 -12.45 -3.17
CA SER A 179 -8.65 -11.82 -4.40
C SER A 179 -9.89 -10.96 -4.16
N GLU A 180 -10.75 -11.34 -3.21
CA GLU A 180 -11.96 -10.59 -2.89
C GLU A 180 -11.63 -9.25 -2.22
N TYR A 181 -10.69 -9.25 -1.28
CA TYR A 181 -10.22 -8.03 -0.65
C TYR A 181 -9.60 -7.08 -1.67
N MET A 182 -8.75 -7.61 -2.55
CA MET A 182 -7.97 -6.83 -3.51
C MET A 182 -8.78 -6.32 -4.70
N SER A 183 -9.74 -7.12 -5.20
CA SER A 183 -10.44 -6.88 -6.46
C SER A 183 -11.96 -6.74 -6.34
N GLY A 184 -12.52 -6.96 -5.15
CA GLY A 184 -13.97 -7.06 -4.92
C GLY A 184 -14.58 -8.39 -5.35
N TYR A 185 -13.82 -9.27 -6.01
CA TYR A 185 -14.31 -10.54 -6.54
C TYR A 185 -13.56 -11.73 -5.95
N ARG A 186 -14.30 -12.67 -5.40
CA ARG A 186 -13.73 -13.95 -4.91
C ARG A 186 -13.49 -14.90 -6.08
N ALA A 187 -12.24 -15.06 -6.47
CA ALA A 187 -11.84 -15.98 -7.52
C ALA A 187 -12.18 -17.44 -7.13
N LYS A 188 -12.74 -18.19 -8.08
CA LYS A 188 -13.23 -19.56 -7.86
C LYS A 188 -12.18 -20.64 -8.09
N ASN A 189 -11.11 -20.30 -8.80
CA ASN A 189 -10.04 -21.21 -9.18
C ASN A 189 -8.76 -20.44 -9.54
N LYS A 190 -7.67 -21.19 -9.74
CA LYS A 190 -6.36 -20.61 -10.10
C LYS A 190 -6.36 -19.82 -11.41
N ALA A 191 -7.17 -20.19 -12.39
CA ALA A 191 -7.25 -19.46 -13.66
C ALA A 191 -7.84 -18.06 -13.45
N GLU A 192 -8.91 -17.93 -12.68
CA GLU A 192 -9.49 -16.63 -12.33
C GLU A 192 -8.53 -15.77 -11.49
N VAL A 193 -7.79 -16.36 -10.52
CA VAL A 193 -6.75 -15.62 -9.77
C VAL A 193 -5.68 -15.08 -10.71
N PHE A 194 -5.17 -15.94 -11.60
CA PHE A 194 -4.16 -15.51 -12.59
C PHE A 194 -4.70 -14.44 -13.53
N GLN A 195 -5.93 -14.57 -14.00
CA GLN A 195 -6.58 -13.60 -14.89
C GLN A 195 -6.70 -12.21 -14.23
N ILE A 196 -7.15 -12.16 -12.98
CA ILE A 196 -7.20 -10.91 -12.20
C ILE A 196 -5.80 -10.31 -12.09
N GLN A 197 -4.80 -11.10 -11.67
CA GLN A 197 -3.41 -10.64 -11.57
C GLN A 197 -2.87 -10.12 -12.90
N HIS A 198 -3.19 -10.82 -13.99
CA HIS A 198 -2.75 -10.43 -15.33
C HIS A 198 -3.32 -9.06 -15.75
N HIS A 199 -4.60 -8.82 -15.48
CA HIS A 199 -5.23 -7.52 -15.75
C HIS A 199 -4.61 -6.39 -14.90
N PHE A 200 -4.31 -6.64 -13.63
CA PHE A 200 -3.58 -5.67 -12.79
C PHE A 200 -2.17 -5.40 -13.35
N ASN A 201 -1.45 -6.43 -13.78
CA ASN A 201 -0.10 -6.26 -14.33
C ASN A 201 -0.09 -5.46 -15.64
N LEU A 202 -1.09 -5.68 -16.50
CA LEU A 202 -1.29 -4.86 -17.70
C LEU A 202 -1.60 -3.41 -17.35
N CYS A 203 -2.53 -3.19 -16.43
CA CYS A 203 -2.87 -1.85 -15.96
C CYS A 203 -1.66 -1.14 -15.32
N TYR A 204 -0.83 -1.86 -14.56
CA TYR A 204 0.39 -1.30 -14.01
C TYR A 204 1.34 -0.82 -15.12
N ALA A 205 1.61 -1.67 -16.10
CA ALA A 205 2.52 -1.35 -17.19
C ALA A 205 2.02 -0.17 -18.06
N GLU A 206 0.75 -0.20 -18.45
CA GLU A 206 0.13 0.88 -19.24
C GLU A 206 0.00 2.18 -18.43
N ALA A 207 -0.35 2.13 -17.15
CA ALA A 207 -0.39 3.30 -16.28
C ALA A 207 1.00 3.94 -16.13
N THR A 208 2.06 3.14 -15.96
CA THR A 208 3.44 3.62 -15.90
C THR A 208 3.79 4.41 -17.16
N LYS A 209 3.54 3.82 -18.32
CA LYS A 209 3.77 4.45 -19.63
C LYS A 209 2.94 5.72 -19.82
N LEU A 210 1.67 5.67 -19.44
CA LEU A 210 0.73 6.77 -19.58
C LEU A 210 1.14 7.98 -18.73
N VAL A 211 1.56 7.76 -17.50
CA VAL A 211 2.08 8.82 -16.60
C VAL A 211 3.27 9.50 -17.26
N HIS A 212 4.28 8.75 -17.73
CA HIS A 212 5.47 9.32 -18.36
C HIS A 212 5.15 10.07 -19.67
N GLN A 213 4.15 9.61 -20.45
CA GLN A 213 3.71 10.30 -21.65
C GLN A 213 3.04 11.64 -21.36
N ILE A 214 2.23 11.71 -20.29
CA ILE A 214 1.50 12.92 -19.90
C ILE A 214 2.41 13.88 -19.16
N ASP A 215 3.18 13.38 -18.23
CA ASP A 215 4.11 14.16 -17.36
C ASP A 215 5.49 13.50 -17.31
N PRO A 216 6.40 13.84 -18.23
CA PRO A 216 7.74 13.24 -18.29
C PRO A 216 8.62 13.49 -17.05
N ASP A 217 8.29 14.48 -16.22
CA ASP A 217 9.01 14.79 -14.99
C ASP A 217 8.48 13.99 -13.79
N ALA A 218 7.32 13.36 -13.92
CA ALA A 218 6.76 12.50 -12.89
C ALA A 218 7.52 11.17 -12.79
N LYS A 219 7.43 10.55 -11.61
CA LYS A 219 8.07 9.28 -11.25
C LYS A 219 7.01 8.24 -10.92
N VAL A 220 7.19 7.03 -11.43
CA VAL A 220 6.27 5.91 -11.18
C VAL A 220 6.98 4.77 -10.46
N GLY A 221 6.34 4.22 -9.41
CA GLY A 221 6.86 3.09 -8.66
C GLY A 221 5.87 1.94 -8.52
N GLY A 222 6.39 0.71 -8.48
CA GLY A 222 5.62 -0.47 -8.13
C GLY A 222 5.65 -0.71 -6.63
N ASN A 223 4.52 -1.05 -6.01
CA ASN A 223 4.44 -1.31 -4.58
C ASN A 223 4.36 -2.81 -4.27
N ILE A 224 5.30 -3.27 -3.46
CA ILE A 224 5.35 -4.64 -2.92
C ILE A 224 5.00 -4.57 -1.44
N GLY A 225 3.93 -5.27 -1.06
CA GLY A 225 3.51 -5.44 0.33
C GLY A 225 4.46 -6.34 1.11
N ASN A 226 4.38 -6.28 2.40
CA ASN A 226 5.29 -6.90 3.36
C ASN A 226 5.48 -8.41 3.18
N ILE A 227 6.65 -8.83 2.68
CA ILE A 227 7.05 -10.24 2.57
C ILE A 227 8.49 -10.38 3.06
N CYS A 228 8.65 -10.78 4.32
CA CYS A 228 9.95 -11.03 4.96
C CYS A 228 9.93 -12.38 5.68
N PRO A 229 9.98 -13.51 4.96
CA PRO A 229 9.99 -14.83 5.55
C PRO A 229 11.40 -15.23 5.97
N TYR A 230 11.53 -15.79 7.18
CA TYR A 230 12.69 -16.54 7.63
C TYR A 230 12.40 -18.04 7.64
N PRO A 231 13.37 -18.91 7.42
CA PRO A 231 13.18 -20.33 7.76
C PRO A 231 13.03 -20.50 9.28
N MET A 232 12.09 -21.33 9.72
CA MET A 232 11.87 -21.62 11.15
C MET A 232 13.14 -22.21 11.78
N THR A 233 13.85 -23.03 11.03
CA THR A 233 15.13 -23.63 11.41
C THR A 233 16.09 -23.65 10.23
N CYS A 234 17.35 -24.06 10.47
CA CYS A 234 18.31 -24.28 9.39
C CYS A 234 18.14 -25.64 8.66
N LYS A 235 17.02 -26.34 8.82
CA LYS A 235 16.72 -27.52 8.00
C LYS A 235 16.57 -27.11 6.54
N PRO A 236 17.13 -27.88 5.59
CA PRO A 236 17.03 -27.55 4.17
C PRO A 236 15.59 -27.34 3.68
N GLU A 237 14.65 -28.10 4.21
CA GLU A 237 13.23 -28.03 3.87
C GLU A 237 12.60 -26.71 4.35
N ASP A 238 12.95 -26.22 5.53
CA ASP A 238 12.49 -24.92 6.04
C ASP A 238 13.07 -23.76 5.21
N VAL A 239 14.33 -23.88 4.78
CA VAL A 239 14.98 -22.89 3.91
C VAL A 239 14.26 -22.85 2.55
N GLU A 240 14.03 -24.01 1.92
CA GLU A 240 13.31 -24.09 0.65
C GLU A 240 11.90 -23.52 0.74
N ALA A 241 11.18 -23.82 1.83
CA ALA A 241 9.82 -23.29 2.06
C ALA A 241 9.82 -21.77 2.21
N SER A 242 10.79 -21.23 2.96
CA SER A 242 10.97 -19.78 3.13
C SER A 242 11.28 -19.09 1.81
N ASP A 243 12.23 -19.62 1.05
CA ASP A 243 12.59 -19.10 -0.28
C ASP A 243 11.39 -19.13 -1.24
N LYS A 244 10.57 -20.18 -1.19
CA LYS A 244 9.36 -20.31 -2.00
C LYS A 244 8.35 -19.19 -1.68
N VAL A 245 8.13 -18.88 -0.41
CA VAL A 245 7.26 -17.77 0.01
C VAL A 245 7.80 -16.43 -0.51
N ALA A 246 9.10 -16.16 -0.34
CA ALA A 246 9.72 -14.94 -0.85
C ALA A 246 9.59 -14.82 -2.37
N GLN A 247 9.78 -15.92 -3.10
CA GLN A 247 9.66 -15.98 -4.54
C GLN A 247 8.22 -15.70 -5.01
N GLN A 248 7.23 -16.37 -4.43
CA GLN A 248 5.86 -16.29 -4.90
C GLN A 248 5.18 -14.97 -4.57
N LEU A 249 5.41 -14.44 -3.38
CA LEU A 249 4.70 -13.26 -2.87
C LEU A 249 5.50 -11.96 -3.00
N GLY A 250 6.82 -12.05 -3.11
CA GLY A 250 7.69 -10.88 -3.22
C GLY A 250 8.34 -10.78 -4.59
N TYR A 251 9.28 -11.67 -4.88
CA TYR A 251 10.13 -11.54 -6.07
C TYR A 251 9.39 -11.73 -7.39
N ALA A 252 8.32 -12.53 -7.43
CA ALA A 252 7.53 -12.69 -8.66
C ALA A 252 6.95 -11.35 -9.13
N TYR A 253 6.39 -10.58 -8.20
CA TYR A 253 5.83 -9.26 -8.51
C TYR A 253 6.92 -8.24 -8.83
N GLY A 254 8.05 -8.30 -8.12
CA GLY A 254 9.20 -7.48 -8.48
C GLY A 254 9.76 -7.80 -9.87
N ASP A 255 9.83 -9.08 -10.27
CA ASP A 255 10.26 -9.47 -11.62
C ASP A 255 9.25 -8.98 -12.69
N ILE A 256 7.94 -8.99 -12.38
CA ILE A 256 6.91 -8.48 -13.29
C ILE A 256 7.01 -6.95 -13.41
N TYR A 257 7.09 -6.21 -12.29
CA TYR A 257 7.08 -4.75 -12.29
C TYR A 257 8.38 -4.14 -12.78
N PHE A 258 9.52 -4.65 -12.28
CA PHE A 258 10.82 -4.01 -12.47
C PHE A 258 11.65 -4.65 -13.59
N ARG A 259 11.26 -5.83 -14.08
CA ARG A 259 11.96 -6.56 -15.16
C ARG A 259 11.06 -6.91 -16.34
N GLY A 260 9.73 -6.72 -16.20
CA GLY A 260 8.76 -6.87 -17.27
C GLY A 260 8.57 -8.32 -17.77
N TYR A 261 8.63 -9.33 -16.90
CA TYR A 261 8.36 -10.71 -17.32
C TYR A 261 7.75 -11.56 -16.19
N TYR A 262 7.02 -12.61 -16.58
CA TYR A 262 6.54 -13.64 -15.66
C TYR A 262 7.65 -14.68 -15.39
N PRO A 263 8.16 -14.79 -14.15
CA PRO A 263 9.17 -15.82 -13.86
C PRO A 263 8.56 -17.22 -13.85
N LYS A 264 9.35 -18.22 -14.28
CA LYS A 264 8.85 -19.59 -14.42
C LYS A 264 8.36 -20.19 -13.09
N TYR A 265 9.01 -19.85 -11.98
CA TYR A 265 8.60 -20.32 -10.65
C TYR A 265 7.21 -19.78 -10.27
N PHE A 266 6.85 -18.57 -10.69
CA PHE A 266 5.50 -18.01 -10.50
C PHE A 266 4.48 -18.75 -11.37
N LEU A 267 4.75 -18.94 -12.66
CA LEU A 267 3.85 -19.67 -13.56
C LEU A 267 3.64 -21.13 -13.13
N LYS A 268 4.61 -21.75 -12.45
CA LYS A 268 4.49 -23.11 -11.92
C LYS A 268 3.36 -23.26 -10.90
N GLU A 269 3.05 -22.21 -10.14
CA GLU A 269 1.92 -22.22 -9.19
C GLU A 269 0.56 -22.32 -9.89
N TYR A 270 0.53 -21.90 -11.16
CA TYR A 270 -0.67 -21.96 -12.01
C TYR A 270 -0.63 -23.15 -12.99
N GLU A 271 0.13 -24.22 -12.66
CA GLU A 271 0.15 -25.43 -13.47
C GLU A 271 -1.26 -25.95 -13.73
N GLY A 272 -1.59 -26.21 -15.01
CA GLY A 272 -2.91 -26.61 -15.47
C GLY A 272 -3.82 -25.46 -15.92
N VAL A 273 -3.39 -24.21 -15.76
CA VAL A 273 -4.09 -23.05 -16.33
C VAL A 273 -3.73 -22.92 -17.82
N ASP A 274 -4.74 -22.73 -18.64
CA ASP A 274 -4.56 -22.41 -20.07
C ASP A 274 -4.25 -20.92 -20.26
N PHE A 275 -2.95 -20.59 -20.25
CA PHE A 275 -2.49 -19.21 -20.38
C PHE A 275 -2.83 -18.57 -21.72
N GLU A 276 -2.98 -19.36 -22.80
CA GLU A 276 -3.28 -18.84 -24.14
C GLU A 276 -4.70 -18.24 -24.22
N GLN A 277 -5.59 -18.62 -23.32
CA GLN A 277 -6.93 -18.03 -23.20
C GLN A 277 -6.93 -16.69 -22.41
N ILE A 278 -5.90 -16.42 -21.61
CA ILE A 278 -5.84 -15.27 -20.72
C ILE A 278 -4.89 -14.21 -21.28
N ILE A 279 -3.71 -14.62 -21.73
CA ILE A 279 -2.65 -13.75 -22.25
C ILE A 279 -2.86 -13.58 -23.75
N LEU A 280 -3.14 -12.36 -24.19
CA LEU A 280 -3.28 -12.03 -25.60
C LEU A 280 -1.93 -11.66 -26.24
N ASP A 281 -1.88 -11.62 -27.58
CA ASP A 281 -0.64 -11.49 -28.36
C ASP A 281 0.31 -10.37 -27.92
N ASP A 282 -0.22 -9.19 -27.56
CA ASP A 282 0.58 -8.01 -27.21
C ASP A 282 0.86 -7.86 -25.71
N ASP A 283 0.21 -8.63 -24.84
CA ASP A 283 0.22 -8.44 -23.39
C ASP A 283 1.61 -8.53 -22.78
N LEU A 284 2.40 -9.52 -23.20
CA LEU A 284 3.77 -9.68 -22.69
C LEU A 284 4.69 -8.56 -23.17
N THR A 285 4.42 -7.99 -24.35
CA THR A 285 5.15 -6.84 -24.85
C THR A 285 4.80 -5.57 -24.06
N ILE A 286 3.53 -5.41 -23.70
CA ILE A 286 3.06 -4.32 -22.83
C ILE A 286 3.75 -4.40 -21.47
N ILE A 287 3.71 -5.56 -20.80
CA ILE A 287 4.34 -5.76 -19.49
C ILE A 287 5.84 -5.48 -19.57
N LYS A 288 6.51 -5.96 -20.62
CA LYS A 288 7.95 -5.74 -20.83
C LYS A 288 8.32 -4.28 -21.07
N SER A 289 7.41 -3.48 -21.56
CA SER A 289 7.65 -2.05 -21.88
C SER A 289 7.52 -1.14 -20.64
N SER A 290 7.18 -1.66 -19.48
CA SER A 290 7.11 -0.90 -18.23
C SER A 290 8.52 -0.50 -17.77
N GLU A 291 8.70 0.80 -17.50
CA GLU A 291 9.96 1.39 -17.05
C GLU A 291 9.71 2.20 -15.76
N PRO A 292 9.54 1.55 -14.61
CA PRO A 292 9.33 2.26 -13.35
C PRO A 292 10.62 2.93 -12.86
N ASP A 293 10.48 4.05 -12.16
CA ASP A 293 11.62 4.85 -11.66
C ASP A 293 12.13 4.41 -10.29
N PHE A 294 11.26 3.79 -9.47
CA PHE A 294 11.59 3.38 -8.10
C PHE A 294 10.78 2.15 -7.69
N MET A 295 11.26 1.48 -6.65
CA MET A 295 10.49 0.48 -5.91
C MET A 295 9.83 1.16 -4.72
N SER A 296 8.56 0.84 -4.45
CA SER A 296 7.96 1.17 -3.17
C SER A 296 7.69 -0.09 -2.37
N LEU A 297 8.07 -0.07 -1.10
CA LEU A 297 8.02 -1.22 -0.22
C LEU A 297 7.19 -0.90 1.04
N THR A 298 6.44 -1.88 1.49
CA THR A 298 5.72 -1.87 2.76
C THR A 298 6.37 -2.87 3.71
N TYR A 299 6.59 -2.49 4.97
CA TYR A 299 7.12 -3.40 5.97
C TYR A 299 6.45 -3.21 7.34
N TYR A 300 5.95 -4.29 7.91
CA TYR A 300 5.38 -4.30 9.26
C TYR A 300 5.98 -5.37 10.14
N MET A 301 6.31 -6.54 9.58
CA MET A 301 6.76 -7.69 10.35
C MET A 301 7.54 -8.69 9.49
N SER A 302 8.32 -9.53 10.14
CA SER A 302 8.83 -10.78 9.58
C SER A 302 7.98 -11.97 10.03
N SER A 303 8.16 -13.11 9.39
CA SER A 303 7.51 -14.36 9.76
C SER A 303 8.48 -15.52 9.69
N ALA A 304 8.24 -16.60 10.45
CA ALA A 304 9.04 -17.82 10.37
C ALA A 304 8.23 -18.91 9.64
N ILE A 305 8.87 -19.59 8.69
CA ILE A 305 8.26 -20.59 7.81
C ILE A 305 8.82 -21.97 8.17
N GLU A 306 7.93 -22.87 8.56
CA GLU A 306 8.23 -24.28 8.79
C GLU A 306 7.68 -25.13 7.62
N ALA A 307 8.50 -25.98 7.04
CA ALA A 307 8.06 -26.93 6.03
C ALA A 307 7.14 -27.99 6.66
N LYS A 308 5.89 -28.06 6.21
CA LYS A 308 4.91 -29.08 6.62
C LYS A 308 4.54 -29.93 5.42
N GLY A 309 5.29 -31.02 5.16
CA GLY A 309 4.97 -32.01 4.13
C GLY A 309 4.60 -31.44 2.76
N GLU A 310 3.94 -32.25 1.92
CA GLU A 310 3.47 -31.82 0.59
C GLU A 310 2.21 -30.91 0.66
N GLU A 311 1.62 -30.74 1.84
CA GLU A 311 0.43 -29.94 2.07
C GLU A 311 0.78 -28.61 2.75
N GLU A 312 0.53 -27.54 2.02
CA GLU A 312 0.42 -26.16 2.49
C GLU A 312 1.70 -25.41 2.90
N VAL A 313 2.28 -24.70 1.93
CA VAL A 313 2.86 -23.39 2.24
C VAL A 313 1.70 -22.45 2.48
N VAL A 314 1.30 -22.29 3.74
CA VAL A 314 0.19 -21.42 4.13
C VAL A 314 0.62 -19.98 4.07
N VAL A 315 0.03 -19.25 3.15
CA VAL A 315 0.35 -17.86 2.86
C VAL A 315 -0.52 -16.93 3.70
N MET A 316 0.14 -16.01 4.37
CA MET A 316 -0.26 -14.79 5.11
C MET A 316 -1.47 -14.79 6.07
N ASN A 317 -2.66 -15.24 5.73
CA ASN A 317 -3.75 -15.39 6.72
C ASN A 317 -3.60 -16.66 7.57
N GLY A 318 -2.65 -17.49 7.23
CA GLY A 318 -2.30 -18.72 7.91
C GLY A 318 -0.88 -18.78 8.47
N ILE A 319 0.02 -17.85 8.13
CA ILE A 319 1.34 -17.74 8.75
C ILE A 319 1.15 -17.11 10.14
N LYS A 320 0.67 -17.91 11.05
CA LYS A 320 0.60 -17.60 12.49
C LYS A 320 1.79 -18.23 13.22
N ALA A 321 2.97 -18.14 12.67
CA ALA A 321 4.19 -18.37 13.41
C ALA A 321 4.98 -17.07 13.42
N PRO A 322 4.79 -16.22 14.43
CA PRO A 322 5.70 -15.11 14.63
C PRO A 322 7.10 -15.70 14.79
N ASN A 323 8.11 -14.97 14.33
CA ASN A 323 9.49 -15.36 14.57
C ASN A 323 9.69 -15.53 16.10
N PRO A 324 10.04 -16.73 16.58
CA PRO A 324 10.11 -17.02 18.02
C PRO A 324 11.20 -16.24 18.77
N TYR A 325 12.08 -15.55 18.02
CA TYR A 325 13.18 -14.75 18.56
C TYR A 325 12.86 -13.24 18.58
N CYS A 326 11.66 -12.84 18.14
CA CYS A 326 11.21 -11.45 18.14
C CYS A 326 10.09 -11.23 19.14
N GLU A 327 10.05 -10.05 19.74
CA GLU A 327 8.86 -9.56 20.44
C GLU A 327 7.71 -9.36 19.46
N THR A 328 6.48 -9.37 19.96
CA THR A 328 5.29 -9.14 19.14
C THR A 328 4.46 -7.98 19.67
N THR A 329 3.76 -7.33 18.76
CA THR A 329 2.70 -6.38 19.12
C THR A 329 1.51 -7.12 19.74
N GLU A 330 0.54 -6.38 20.27
CA GLU A 330 -0.72 -6.92 20.81
C GLU A 330 -1.50 -7.76 19.78
N TRP A 331 -1.27 -7.54 18.47
CA TRP A 331 -1.86 -8.31 17.37
C TRP A 331 -0.98 -9.45 16.85
N GLY A 332 0.09 -9.80 17.56
CA GLY A 332 0.98 -10.90 17.21
C GLY A 332 1.92 -10.59 16.02
N TRP A 333 2.06 -9.32 15.63
CA TRP A 333 3.02 -8.92 14.61
C TRP A 333 4.41 -8.79 15.20
N THR A 334 5.39 -9.44 14.59
CA THR A 334 6.77 -9.39 15.08
C THR A 334 7.36 -7.98 14.97
N ILE A 335 8.04 -7.55 16.02
CA ILE A 335 8.84 -6.33 16.01
C ILE A 335 10.26 -6.72 15.60
N ASP A 336 10.57 -6.54 14.32
CA ASP A 336 11.84 -7.02 13.75
C ASP A 336 12.54 -5.96 12.88
N PRO A 337 13.30 -5.06 13.51
CA PRO A 337 14.09 -4.07 12.76
C PRO A 337 15.21 -4.69 11.92
N TYR A 338 15.76 -5.86 12.29
CA TYR A 338 16.74 -6.58 11.48
C TYR A 338 16.11 -7.14 10.20
N GLY A 339 14.88 -7.67 10.29
CA GLY A 339 14.11 -8.10 9.14
C GLY A 339 13.83 -6.94 8.19
N PHE A 340 13.57 -5.74 8.70
CA PHE A 340 13.41 -4.55 7.87
C PHE A 340 14.66 -4.26 7.05
N LYS A 341 15.85 -4.22 7.68
CA LYS A 341 17.12 -4.07 6.96
C LYS A 341 17.32 -5.15 5.90
N HIS A 342 17.13 -6.42 6.30
CA HIS A 342 17.25 -7.55 5.39
C HIS A 342 16.35 -7.43 4.17
N TYR A 343 15.06 -7.10 4.39
CA TYR A 343 14.07 -6.91 3.32
C TYR A 343 14.49 -5.81 2.33
N LEU A 344 14.95 -4.66 2.82
CA LEU A 344 15.45 -3.57 2.00
C LEU A 344 16.65 -3.99 1.14
N GLN A 345 17.62 -4.69 1.75
CA GLN A 345 18.81 -5.17 1.06
C GLN A 345 18.50 -6.21 -0.01
N GLU A 346 17.64 -7.20 0.28
CA GLU A 346 17.23 -8.23 -0.67
C GLU A 346 16.61 -7.63 -1.93
N PHE A 347 15.66 -6.70 -1.76
CA PHE A 347 15.02 -6.05 -2.89
C PHE A 347 15.99 -5.13 -3.64
N TYR A 348 16.78 -4.33 -2.93
CA TYR A 348 17.74 -3.46 -3.58
C TYR A 348 18.79 -4.23 -4.37
N HIS A 349 19.39 -5.27 -3.78
CA HIS A 349 20.40 -6.09 -4.46
C HIS A 349 19.85 -6.82 -5.68
N ARG A 350 18.57 -7.19 -5.65
CA ARG A 350 17.92 -7.89 -6.76
C ARG A 350 17.56 -6.96 -7.92
N TYR A 351 17.08 -5.76 -7.66
CA TYR A 351 16.49 -4.89 -8.69
C TYR A 351 17.29 -3.62 -8.99
N GLN A 352 18.13 -3.17 -8.08
CA GLN A 352 19.01 -1.99 -8.24
C GLN A 352 18.22 -0.71 -8.63
N LEU A 353 17.02 -0.54 -8.10
CA LEU A 353 16.21 0.67 -8.23
C LEU A 353 16.14 1.40 -6.89
N PRO A 354 16.02 2.74 -6.88
CA PRO A 354 15.80 3.49 -5.65
C PRO A 354 14.56 2.98 -4.89
N ILE A 355 14.64 2.96 -3.55
CA ILE A 355 13.54 2.49 -2.69
C ILE A 355 12.86 3.68 -2.03
N LEU A 356 11.52 3.75 -2.12
CA LEU A 356 10.67 4.56 -1.26
C LEU A 356 9.93 3.62 -0.31
N ILE A 357 10.21 3.72 1.00
CA ILE A 357 9.40 2.99 1.98
C ILE A 357 8.04 3.69 2.06
N LEU A 358 7.01 3.01 1.57
CA LEU A 358 5.67 3.58 1.45
C LEU A 358 4.87 3.46 2.75
N GLU A 359 5.14 2.39 3.52
CA GLU A 359 4.49 2.16 4.80
C GLU A 359 5.42 1.39 5.75
N ASN A 360 5.58 1.89 6.96
CA ASN A 360 6.12 1.17 8.11
C ASN A 360 5.53 1.76 9.40
N GLY A 361 5.11 0.94 10.33
CA GLY A 361 4.49 1.43 11.55
C GLY A 361 4.01 0.33 12.47
N MET A 362 3.50 0.75 13.62
CA MET A 362 3.01 -0.13 14.66
C MET A 362 1.59 0.27 15.06
N GLY A 363 0.65 -0.66 14.95
CA GLY A 363 -0.67 -0.52 15.53
C GLY A 363 -0.67 -0.87 17.02
N ALA A 364 -1.35 -0.07 17.82
CA ALA A 364 -1.50 -0.28 19.25
C ALA A 364 -2.84 0.24 19.77
N ARG A 365 -3.24 -0.20 20.99
CA ARG A 365 -4.34 0.41 21.75
C ARG A 365 -3.81 1.62 22.48
N ASP A 366 -4.01 2.80 21.86
CA ASP A 366 -3.59 4.05 22.48
C ASP A 366 -4.62 4.48 23.53
N GLU A 367 -4.19 4.75 24.74
CA GLU A 367 -5.03 5.24 25.81
C GLU A 367 -4.94 6.76 25.95
N LYS A 368 -6.11 7.41 25.92
CA LYS A 368 -6.21 8.84 26.15
C LYS A 368 -6.37 9.10 27.65
N ASN A 369 -5.44 9.85 28.23
CA ASN A 369 -5.50 10.31 29.62
C ASN A 369 -6.62 11.34 29.84
N THR A 370 -6.93 11.61 31.09
CA THR A 370 -7.98 12.59 31.48
C THR A 370 -7.64 14.03 31.11
N ASP A 371 -6.38 14.34 30.85
CA ASP A 371 -5.87 15.64 30.40
C ASP A 371 -5.66 15.72 28.88
N ASP A 372 -6.28 14.83 28.13
CA ASP A 372 -6.15 14.70 26.67
C ASP A 372 -4.73 14.36 26.16
N THR A 373 -3.83 13.90 27.02
CA THR A 373 -2.50 13.41 26.58
C THR A 373 -2.54 11.92 26.21
N ILE A 374 -1.69 11.53 25.24
CA ILE A 374 -1.50 10.14 24.83
C ILE A 374 -0.01 9.83 24.86
N ASP A 375 0.40 8.90 25.74
CA ASP A 375 1.79 8.43 25.81
C ASP A 375 1.95 7.16 24.97
N ASP A 376 2.51 7.30 23.79
CA ASP A 376 2.81 6.22 22.85
C ASP A 376 4.33 6.01 22.68
N THR A 377 5.07 6.01 23.79
CA THR A 377 6.53 5.78 23.82
C THR A 377 6.93 4.50 23.09
N TYR A 378 6.13 3.43 23.19
CA TYR A 378 6.35 2.18 22.46
C TYR A 378 6.38 2.38 20.93
N ARG A 379 5.62 3.34 20.37
CA ARG A 379 5.66 3.69 18.93
C ARG A 379 6.96 4.41 18.59
N ILE A 380 7.42 5.29 19.48
CA ILE A 380 8.72 5.98 19.33
C ILE A 380 9.85 4.95 19.28
N ASP A 381 9.86 4.00 20.22
CA ASP A 381 10.89 2.96 20.31
C ASP A 381 10.88 2.03 19.08
N TYR A 382 9.67 1.66 18.60
CA TYR A 382 9.51 0.88 17.38
C TYR A 382 10.11 1.62 16.17
N LEU A 383 9.71 2.87 15.95
CA LEU A 383 10.18 3.65 14.81
C LEU A 383 11.68 3.92 14.88
N ALA A 384 12.20 4.29 16.07
CA ALA A 384 13.63 4.56 16.25
C ALA A 384 14.48 3.32 15.92
N SER A 385 14.06 2.13 16.36
CA SER A 385 14.79 0.89 16.08
C SER A 385 14.79 0.52 14.59
N HIS A 386 13.66 0.71 13.89
CA HIS A 386 13.56 0.44 12.46
C HIS A 386 14.34 1.46 11.64
N ILE A 387 14.25 2.75 11.98
CA ILE A 387 15.02 3.83 11.33
C ILE A 387 16.52 3.59 11.47
N ALA A 388 16.99 3.17 12.64
CA ALA A 388 18.40 2.85 12.84
C ALA A 388 18.88 1.73 11.89
N ARG A 389 18.09 0.69 11.69
CA ARG A 389 18.42 -0.41 10.76
C ARG A 389 18.31 0.00 9.29
N MET A 390 17.36 0.86 8.95
CA MET A 390 17.30 1.47 7.62
C MET A 390 18.52 2.31 7.32
N GLN A 391 19.01 3.11 8.30
CA GLN A 391 20.24 3.87 8.15
C GLN A 391 21.43 2.97 7.84
N GLU A 392 21.58 1.85 8.55
CA GLU A 392 22.62 0.86 8.24
C GLU A 392 22.52 0.34 6.80
N ALA A 393 21.29 0.04 6.31
CA ALA A 393 21.10 -0.37 4.92
C ALA A 393 21.57 0.70 3.92
N VAL A 394 21.29 1.98 4.20
CA VAL A 394 21.80 3.11 3.39
C VAL A 394 23.32 3.17 3.42
N GLU A 395 23.93 3.06 4.60
CA GLU A 395 25.40 3.10 4.77
C GLU A 395 26.08 1.90 4.09
N GLU A 396 25.38 0.78 3.96
CA GLU A 396 25.83 -0.43 3.25
C GLU A 396 25.52 -0.41 1.75
N GLY A 397 24.93 0.67 1.24
CA GLY A 397 24.83 0.95 -0.20
C GLY A 397 23.42 0.84 -0.80
N CYS A 398 22.37 0.62 0.00
CA CYS A 398 21.00 0.70 -0.50
C CYS A 398 20.63 2.15 -0.82
N GLU A 399 20.12 2.41 -2.01
CA GLU A 399 19.58 3.72 -2.38
C GLU A 399 18.14 3.84 -1.88
N ILE A 400 17.96 4.49 -0.72
CA ILE A 400 16.65 4.75 -0.14
C ILE A 400 16.39 6.25 -0.22
N ILE A 401 15.31 6.63 -0.92
CA ILE A 401 15.00 8.03 -1.22
C ILE A 401 14.03 8.68 -0.23
N GLY A 402 13.32 7.87 0.55
CA GLY A 402 12.40 8.38 1.56
C GLY A 402 11.76 7.28 2.39
N TYR A 403 11.16 7.72 3.50
CA TYR A 403 10.50 6.87 4.47
C TYR A 403 9.19 7.50 4.91
N LEU A 404 8.10 6.75 4.72
CA LEU A 404 6.77 7.13 5.11
C LEU A 404 6.24 6.16 6.16
N THR A 405 5.78 6.70 7.26
CA THR A 405 5.18 5.91 8.33
C THR A 405 3.72 5.55 8.01
N TRP A 406 3.25 4.45 8.55
CA TRP A 406 1.84 4.15 8.65
C TRP A 406 1.41 4.32 10.11
N SER A 407 0.67 5.39 10.43
CA SER A 407 0.13 6.44 9.58
C SER A 407 0.38 7.84 10.18
N ALA A 408 0.07 8.90 9.43
CA ALA A 408 0.18 10.28 9.91
C ALA A 408 -0.80 10.58 11.06
N THR A 409 -2.06 10.27 10.84
CA THR A 409 -3.18 10.44 11.76
C THR A 409 -3.83 9.07 11.97
N ASP A 410 -4.44 8.81 13.11
CA ASP A 410 -5.20 7.58 13.33
C ASP A 410 -6.23 7.40 12.23
N LEU A 411 -6.27 6.19 11.72
CA LEU A 411 -7.21 5.79 10.69
C LEU A 411 -8.01 4.56 11.14
N TYR A 412 -9.09 4.28 10.44
CA TYR A 412 -9.94 3.14 10.74
C TYR A 412 -9.27 1.86 10.22
N SER A 413 -8.68 1.07 11.12
CA SER A 413 -8.04 -0.20 10.77
C SER A 413 -9.04 -1.14 10.10
N THR A 414 -8.60 -1.84 9.03
CA THR A 414 -9.48 -2.68 8.21
C THR A 414 -10.21 -3.78 8.98
N ARG A 415 -9.60 -4.31 10.03
CA ARG A 415 -10.16 -5.43 10.81
C ARG A 415 -10.49 -5.07 12.25
N GLU A 416 -9.79 -4.09 12.81
CA GLU A 416 -9.85 -3.77 14.23
C GLU A 416 -10.42 -2.36 14.50
N GLY A 417 -10.83 -1.65 13.45
CA GLY A 417 -11.40 -0.32 13.59
C GLY A 417 -10.48 0.65 14.34
N PHE A 418 -11.04 1.49 15.20
CA PHE A 418 -10.26 2.41 16.03
C PHE A 418 -9.61 1.78 17.27
N GLU A 419 -9.77 0.49 17.50
CA GLU A 419 -9.01 -0.18 18.55
C GLU A 419 -7.52 -0.24 18.22
N LYS A 420 -7.18 -0.40 16.92
CA LYS A 420 -5.82 -0.47 16.43
C LYS A 420 -5.40 0.83 15.77
N ARG A 421 -4.67 1.63 16.50
CA ARG A 421 -4.26 2.98 16.13
C ARG A 421 -2.80 3.01 15.68
N TYR A 422 -2.51 3.80 14.64
CA TYR A 422 -1.17 3.86 14.04
C TYR A 422 -0.58 5.28 14.01
N GLY A 423 -1.43 6.30 14.10
CA GLY A 423 -1.06 7.69 13.83
C GLY A 423 -0.21 8.36 14.91
N PHE A 424 0.41 9.45 14.54
CA PHE A 424 1.00 10.44 15.46
C PHE A 424 -0.06 11.40 16.03
N VAL A 425 -1.18 11.52 15.32
CA VAL A 425 -2.35 12.31 15.73
C VAL A 425 -3.47 11.34 16.09
N TYR A 426 -3.95 11.44 17.32
CA TYR A 426 -5.08 10.67 17.81
C TYR A 426 -6.40 11.29 17.31
N VAL A 427 -7.30 10.44 16.83
CA VAL A 427 -8.65 10.84 16.40
C VAL A 427 -9.64 10.42 17.48
N ASP A 428 -10.23 11.40 18.15
CA ASP A 428 -11.23 11.19 19.18
C ASP A 428 -12.63 11.10 18.56
N LYS A 429 -13.02 9.90 18.12
CA LYS A 429 -14.29 9.65 17.44
C LYS A 429 -15.52 10.04 18.29
N ASP A 430 -15.41 9.91 19.61
CA ASP A 430 -16.49 10.17 20.55
C ASP A 430 -16.64 11.67 20.87
N ASN A 431 -15.71 12.50 20.38
CA ASN A 431 -15.69 13.93 20.55
C ASN A 431 -15.54 14.65 19.20
N SER A 432 -16.49 14.40 18.30
CA SER A 432 -16.56 15.02 16.97
C SER A 432 -15.26 14.90 16.17
N TYR A 433 -14.59 13.76 16.25
CA TYR A 433 -13.32 13.47 15.56
C TYR A 433 -12.21 14.47 15.86
N LYS A 434 -12.20 15.06 17.07
CA LYS A 434 -11.15 15.98 17.53
C LYS A 434 -9.76 15.35 17.37
N ARG A 435 -8.79 16.13 16.87
CA ARG A 435 -7.41 15.76 16.70
C ARG A 435 -6.62 16.10 17.96
N LEU A 436 -5.85 15.11 18.48
CA LEU A 436 -4.97 15.29 19.63
C LEU A 436 -3.57 14.80 19.26
N LYS A 437 -2.56 15.57 19.59
CA LYS A 437 -1.15 15.19 19.35
C LYS A 437 -0.73 14.13 20.35
N LYS A 438 -0.21 13.00 19.86
CA LYS A 438 0.40 11.98 20.71
C LYS A 438 1.83 12.40 21.08
N LYS A 439 2.47 11.67 21.99
CA LYS A 439 3.87 11.90 22.35
C LYS A 439 4.80 11.73 21.15
N SER A 440 4.52 10.76 20.28
CA SER A 440 5.27 10.49 19.04
C SER A 440 5.15 11.60 17.98
N PHE A 441 4.25 12.57 18.16
CA PHE A 441 4.12 13.72 17.28
C PHE A 441 5.35 14.65 17.32
N TYR A 442 6.02 14.72 18.48
CA TYR A 442 7.15 15.60 18.77
C TYR A 442 8.50 14.87 18.58
#